data_2f7f6425f378b8471e0031b41ebc8f10
#
_entry.id   2f7f6425f378b8471e0031b41ebc8f10
#
_cell.length_a   1.000
_cell.length_b   1.000
_cell.length_c   1.000
_cell.angle_alpha   90.00
_cell.angle_beta   90.00
_cell.angle_gamma   90.00
#
_symmetry.space_group_name_H-M   'P 1'
#
loop_
_entity.id
_entity.type
_entity.pdbx_description
1 polymer ?
#
loop_
_entity_poly.entity_id
_entity_poly.type
_entity_poly.pdbx_seq_one_letter_code
_entity_poly.pdbx_strand_id
1 'polypeptide(L)'
;MKIKSVSAFPLELKLKEPFSIANETMYVGENVFLKIETDKDIIGWGCATPDSVTSETKETVVDCFNNVVKDILIGENPFRINFINDVIEEKVKGNPSLKAGVNMALYDILGKKADMPLYKLLGGYKNKIETSVTIGLNPVDAMVEKAKSFVSQGFTCLKVKCGMDVDQDIEVVLAIRNEVGPNIKIRMDANEGYSLEKALHVIETLEKLGADIEMLEQPTPAKYLYALKEVTAQCPVPIMADETALTLRDSLKAVKMEIADMINIKLMKIGGITNAIKANTYAEIAEIPVMIGCMNESMGAMSAGVHFACAFKNVQYADLDSVLDFEEDIVKGGASYKDGYVIPSDKPGLGIEVDL
;
A
#
# COMPACT_ATOMS: atom_id res chain seq x y z
N MET A 1 -2.57 30.09 -10.74
CA MET A 1 -1.45 29.11 -10.83
C MET A 1 -1.73 28.17 -11.98
N LYS A 2 -0.72 27.91 -12.78
CA LYS A 2 -0.79 26.97 -13.90
C LYS A 2 0.41 26.02 -13.84
N ILE A 3 0.22 24.79 -14.31
CA ILE A 3 1.29 23.83 -14.50
C ILE A 3 2.14 24.29 -15.70
N LYS A 4 3.43 24.50 -15.46
CA LYS A 4 4.39 25.02 -16.43
C LYS A 4 5.14 23.91 -17.14
N SER A 5 5.59 22.90 -16.38
CA SER A 5 6.34 21.77 -16.87
C SER A 5 6.07 20.52 -16.04
N VAL A 6 6.23 19.35 -16.67
CA VAL A 6 6.10 18.06 -16.03
C VAL A 6 7.20 17.12 -16.54
N SER A 7 7.71 16.26 -15.67
CA SER A 7 8.77 15.31 -15.99
C SER A 7 8.56 13.99 -15.26
N ALA A 8 8.97 12.90 -15.89
CA ALA A 8 8.99 11.55 -15.32
C ALA A 8 10.42 11.02 -15.26
N PHE A 9 10.80 10.43 -14.13
CA PHE A 9 12.14 9.93 -13.86
C PHE A 9 12.02 8.47 -13.40
N PRO A 10 12.26 7.48 -14.29
CA PRO A 10 12.27 6.08 -13.92
C PRO A 10 13.51 5.74 -13.11
N LEU A 11 13.34 4.99 -12.04
CA LEU A 11 14.39 4.54 -11.14
C LEU A 11 14.17 3.10 -10.71
N GLU A 12 15.25 2.39 -10.48
CA GLU A 12 15.28 1.09 -9.83
C GLU A 12 15.95 1.25 -8.47
N LEU A 13 15.19 0.98 -7.41
CA LEU A 13 15.68 0.98 -6.04
C LEU A 13 16.06 -0.45 -5.67
N LYS A 14 17.34 -0.66 -5.37
CA LYS A 14 17.86 -1.98 -5.06
C LYS A 14 17.40 -2.42 -3.67
N LEU A 15 16.90 -3.66 -3.57
CA LEU A 15 16.55 -4.28 -2.30
C LEU A 15 17.81 -4.78 -1.57
N LYS A 16 17.83 -4.69 -0.25
CA LYS A 16 18.89 -5.23 0.63
C LYS A 16 19.05 -6.74 0.49
N GLU A 17 17.92 -7.42 0.25
CA GLU A 17 17.82 -8.85 0.02
C GLU A 17 16.66 -9.14 -0.95
N PRO A 18 16.68 -10.27 -1.68
CA PRO A 18 15.55 -10.66 -2.54
C PRO A 18 14.27 -10.78 -1.71
N PHE A 19 13.17 -10.22 -2.20
CA PHE A 19 11.87 -10.28 -1.55
C PHE A 19 10.95 -11.23 -2.32
N SER A 20 10.50 -12.30 -1.67
CA SER A 20 9.66 -13.35 -2.27
C SER A 20 8.26 -13.36 -1.68
N ILE A 21 7.27 -13.44 -2.56
CA ILE A 21 5.86 -13.70 -2.26
C ILE A 21 5.41 -14.97 -3.02
N ALA A 22 4.17 -15.40 -2.85
CA ALA A 22 3.68 -16.64 -3.44
C ALA A 22 3.87 -16.74 -4.98
N ASN A 23 3.83 -15.59 -5.68
CA ASN A 23 3.83 -15.57 -7.15
C ASN A 23 5.11 -15.00 -7.77
N GLU A 24 6.00 -14.38 -7.00
CA GLU A 24 7.12 -13.60 -7.54
C GLU A 24 8.28 -13.45 -6.56
N THR A 25 9.51 -13.28 -7.09
CA THR A 25 10.68 -12.84 -6.33
C THR A 25 11.27 -11.58 -6.95
N MET A 26 11.37 -10.53 -6.15
CA MET A 26 11.84 -9.20 -6.56
C MET A 26 13.25 -8.94 -6.02
N TYR A 27 14.06 -8.21 -6.80
CA TYR A 27 15.43 -7.80 -6.47
C TYR A 27 15.56 -6.28 -6.44
N VAL A 28 14.63 -5.59 -7.10
CA VAL A 28 14.54 -4.13 -7.19
C VAL A 28 13.10 -3.70 -7.05
N GLY A 29 12.87 -2.48 -6.54
CA GLY A 29 11.60 -1.78 -6.63
C GLY A 29 11.62 -0.82 -7.81
N GLU A 30 10.78 -1.05 -8.82
CA GLU A 30 10.61 -0.12 -9.94
C GLU A 30 9.76 1.07 -9.48
N ASN A 31 10.32 2.27 -9.61
CA ASN A 31 9.64 3.52 -9.23
C ASN A 31 9.79 4.54 -10.35
N VAL A 32 8.75 5.35 -10.60
CA VAL A 32 8.79 6.46 -11.54
C VAL A 32 8.39 7.73 -10.81
N PHE A 33 9.36 8.58 -10.55
CA PHE A 33 9.10 9.87 -9.92
C PHE A 33 8.50 10.84 -10.93
N LEU A 34 7.43 11.52 -10.52
CA LEU A 34 6.72 12.51 -11.33
C LEU A 34 6.88 13.88 -10.71
N LYS A 35 7.43 14.82 -11.47
CA LYS A 35 7.63 16.20 -11.09
C LYS A 35 6.63 17.09 -11.82
N ILE A 36 5.87 17.90 -11.10
CA ILE A 36 4.96 18.90 -11.63
C ILE A 36 5.43 20.28 -11.15
N GLU A 37 5.85 21.15 -12.07
CA GLU A 37 6.29 22.51 -11.77
C GLU A 37 5.22 23.52 -12.16
N THR A 38 4.98 24.50 -11.29
CA THR A 38 4.00 25.55 -11.53
C THR A 38 4.64 26.87 -11.93
N ASP A 39 3.83 27.79 -12.48
CA ASP A 39 4.22 29.19 -12.80
C ASP A 39 4.41 30.06 -11.53
N LYS A 40 4.33 29.48 -10.35
CA LYS A 40 4.55 30.12 -9.04
C LYS A 40 5.66 29.45 -8.24
N ASP A 41 6.56 28.75 -8.93
CA ASP A 41 7.75 28.07 -8.37
C ASP A 41 7.42 27.04 -7.28
N ILE A 42 6.17 26.54 -7.25
CA ILE A 42 5.80 25.40 -6.42
C ILE A 42 5.99 24.13 -7.23
N ILE A 43 6.75 23.20 -6.69
CA ILE A 43 7.00 21.90 -7.26
C ILE A 43 6.23 20.84 -6.46
N GLY A 44 5.41 20.04 -7.15
CA GLY A 44 4.79 18.84 -6.60
C GLY A 44 5.53 17.60 -7.04
N TRP A 45 5.73 16.70 -6.10
CA TRP A 45 6.30 15.39 -6.33
C TRP A 45 5.25 14.30 -6.10
N GLY A 46 5.28 13.30 -6.96
CA GLY A 46 4.57 12.05 -6.78
C GLY A 46 5.43 10.90 -7.28
N CYS A 47 5.07 9.70 -6.93
CA CYS A 47 5.79 8.52 -7.35
C CYS A 47 4.77 7.46 -7.79
N ALA A 48 4.97 6.88 -8.97
CA ALA A 48 4.29 5.69 -9.44
C ALA A 48 5.18 4.48 -9.16
N THR A 49 4.58 3.40 -8.68
CA THR A 49 5.27 2.13 -8.48
C THR A 49 4.53 1.07 -9.29
N PRO A 50 4.95 0.87 -10.55
CA PRO A 50 4.38 -0.16 -11.41
C PRO A 50 4.63 -1.55 -10.86
N ASP A 51 3.66 -2.44 -11.05
CA ASP A 51 3.68 -3.79 -10.50
C ASP A 51 2.92 -4.75 -11.42
N SER A 52 3.22 -6.04 -11.33
CA SER A 52 2.53 -7.10 -12.08
C SER A 52 1.04 -7.14 -11.76
N VAL A 53 0.65 -6.88 -10.51
CA VAL A 53 -0.75 -6.82 -10.03
C VAL A 53 -1.52 -5.70 -10.73
N THR A 54 -0.88 -4.59 -11.06
CA THR A 54 -1.48 -3.47 -11.79
C THR A 54 -1.32 -3.60 -13.31
N SER A 55 -0.59 -4.62 -13.78
CA SER A 55 -0.25 -4.85 -15.18
C SER A 55 0.51 -3.66 -15.79
N GLU A 56 1.38 -3.04 -15.01
CA GLU A 56 2.23 -1.93 -15.40
C GLU A 56 3.71 -2.32 -15.37
N THR A 57 4.50 -1.62 -16.20
CA THR A 57 5.97 -1.57 -16.11
C THR A 57 6.42 -0.11 -16.07
N LYS A 58 7.65 0.17 -15.66
CA LYS A 58 8.16 1.55 -15.67
C LYS A 58 8.14 2.16 -17.08
N GLU A 59 8.33 1.34 -18.14
CA GLU A 59 8.25 1.80 -19.52
C GLU A 59 6.82 2.22 -19.88
N THR A 60 5.81 1.41 -19.52
CA THR A 60 4.40 1.75 -19.80
C THR A 60 3.96 3.01 -19.06
N VAL A 61 4.44 3.21 -17.82
CA VAL A 61 4.19 4.43 -17.05
C VAL A 61 4.82 5.64 -17.73
N VAL A 62 6.11 5.57 -18.10
CA VAL A 62 6.85 6.67 -18.73
C VAL A 62 6.26 7.01 -20.11
N ASP A 63 5.94 6.01 -20.92
CA ASP A 63 5.36 6.20 -22.25
C ASP A 63 3.98 6.86 -22.16
N CYS A 64 3.11 6.36 -21.29
CA CYS A 64 1.79 6.94 -21.10
C CYS A 64 1.86 8.37 -20.53
N PHE A 65 2.77 8.63 -19.59
CA PHE A 65 3.00 9.96 -19.06
C PHE A 65 3.42 10.94 -20.16
N ASN A 66 4.44 10.60 -20.95
CA ASN A 66 4.98 11.50 -21.95
C ASN A 66 4.05 11.74 -23.14
N ASN A 67 3.31 10.71 -23.58
CA ASN A 67 2.50 10.76 -24.79
C ASN A 67 1.05 11.18 -24.56
N VAL A 68 0.53 11.11 -23.31
CA VAL A 68 -0.88 11.39 -23.01
C VAL A 68 -1.01 12.35 -21.83
N VAL A 69 -0.45 12.00 -20.66
CA VAL A 69 -0.72 12.71 -19.41
C VAL A 69 -0.10 14.11 -19.40
N LYS A 70 1.09 14.26 -19.97
CA LYS A 70 1.77 15.54 -20.11
C LYS A 70 0.91 16.62 -20.76
N ASP A 71 0.24 16.28 -21.86
CA ASP A 71 -0.60 17.23 -22.63
C ASP A 71 -1.88 17.59 -21.86
N ILE A 72 -2.36 16.70 -20.98
CA ILE A 72 -3.49 16.99 -20.10
C ILE A 72 -3.10 17.99 -19.01
N LEU A 73 -1.88 17.87 -18.50
CA LEU A 73 -1.43 18.66 -17.33
C LEU A 73 -0.94 20.05 -17.69
N ILE A 74 -0.21 20.23 -18.80
CA ILE A 74 0.40 21.50 -19.16
C ILE A 74 -0.65 22.60 -19.37
N GLY A 75 -0.49 23.72 -18.67
CA GLY A 75 -1.39 24.88 -18.71
C GLY A 75 -2.61 24.78 -17.78
N GLU A 76 -2.92 23.59 -17.23
CA GLU A 76 -4.03 23.42 -16.29
C GLU A 76 -3.73 24.04 -14.92
N ASN A 77 -4.79 24.31 -14.18
CA ASN A 77 -4.71 24.72 -12.78
C ASN A 77 -4.56 23.47 -11.89
N PRO A 78 -3.43 23.31 -11.16
CA PRO A 78 -3.18 22.10 -10.34
C PRO A 78 -4.22 21.87 -9.23
N PHE A 79 -5.00 22.90 -8.87
CA PHE A 79 -6.06 22.78 -7.87
C PHE A 79 -7.37 22.16 -8.41
N ARG A 80 -7.47 21.98 -9.73
CA ARG A 80 -8.59 21.25 -10.34
C ARG A 80 -8.38 19.74 -10.30
N ILE A 81 -7.99 19.22 -9.14
CA ILE A 81 -7.57 17.82 -8.97
C ILE A 81 -8.63 16.85 -9.51
N ASN A 82 -9.89 17.02 -9.13
CA ASN A 82 -10.97 16.13 -9.59
C ASN A 82 -11.14 16.20 -11.10
N PHE A 83 -11.12 17.39 -11.70
CA PHE A 83 -11.22 17.55 -13.15
C PHE A 83 -10.04 16.88 -13.87
N ILE A 84 -8.82 17.07 -13.41
CA ILE A 84 -7.62 16.46 -13.99
C ILE A 84 -7.73 14.94 -13.90
N ASN A 85 -8.13 14.41 -12.74
CA ASN A 85 -8.32 12.97 -12.56
C ASN A 85 -9.39 12.41 -13.51
N ASP A 86 -10.53 13.08 -13.64
CA ASP A 86 -11.61 12.63 -14.54
C ASP A 86 -11.14 12.58 -16.00
N VAL A 87 -10.40 13.61 -16.45
CA VAL A 87 -9.83 13.63 -17.82
C VAL A 87 -8.79 12.51 -18.01
N ILE A 88 -7.93 12.26 -17.02
CA ILE A 88 -6.96 11.15 -17.07
C ILE A 88 -7.70 9.82 -17.09
N GLU A 89 -8.70 9.60 -16.26
CA GLU A 89 -9.50 8.37 -16.24
C GLU A 89 -10.22 8.11 -17.58
N GLU A 90 -10.67 9.15 -18.25
CA GLU A 90 -11.30 9.04 -19.57
C GLU A 90 -10.29 8.63 -20.66
N LYS A 91 -9.11 9.27 -20.68
CA LYS A 91 -8.12 9.11 -21.74
C LYS A 91 -7.13 7.96 -21.53
N VAL A 92 -6.84 7.61 -20.27
CA VAL A 92 -5.89 6.56 -19.89
C VAL A 92 -6.64 5.36 -19.35
N LYS A 93 -6.60 4.26 -20.09
CA LYS A 93 -7.12 2.97 -19.59
C LYS A 93 -6.01 2.22 -18.87
N GLY A 94 -6.32 1.66 -17.68
CA GLY A 94 -5.28 1.07 -16.84
C GLY A 94 -4.34 2.13 -16.25
N ASN A 95 -3.09 1.77 -16.06
CA ASN A 95 -2.02 2.60 -15.47
C ASN A 95 -2.43 3.26 -14.12
N PRO A 96 -2.92 2.49 -13.14
CA PRO A 96 -3.35 3.07 -11.88
C PRO A 96 -2.18 3.65 -11.07
N SER A 97 -0.98 3.08 -11.13
CA SER A 97 0.18 3.65 -10.43
C SER A 97 0.59 5.00 -11.00
N LEU A 98 0.56 5.16 -12.34
CA LEU A 98 0.76 6.44 -12.99
C LEU A 98 -0.25 7.49 -12.50
N LYS A 99 -1.54 7.13 -12.47
CA LYS A 99 -2.61 7.99 -11.98
C LYS A 99 -2.38 8.39 -10.53
N ALA A 100 -1.95 7.43 -9.70
CA ALA A 100 -1.61 7.66 -8.30
C ALA A 100 -0.46 8.66 -8.16
N GLY A 101 0.61 8.49 -8.90
CA GLY A 101 1.75 9.40 -8.88
C GLY A 101 1.39 10.83 -9.29
N VAL A 102 0.61 10.99 -10.37
CA VAL A 102 0.10 12.33 -10.76
C VAL A 102 -0.78 12.94 -9.69
N ASN A 103 -1.70 12.15 -9.14
CA ASN A 103 -2.61 12.59 -8.09
C ASN A 103 -1.87 13.01 -6.83
N MET A 104 -0.85 12.26 -6.41
CA MET A 104 0.03 12.61 -5.28
C MET A 104 0.74 13.95 -5.51
N ALA A 105 1.31 14.17 -6.71
CA ALA A 105 1.99 15.42 -7.04
C ALA A 105 1.06 16.64 -6.98
N LEU A 106 -0.20 16.48 -7.39
CA LEU A 106 -1.21 17.55 -7.30
C LEU A 106 -1.58 17.84 -5.84
N TYR A 107 -1.73 16.82 -4.99
CA TYR A 107 -1.97 17.00 -3.56
C TYR A 107 -0.75 17.57 -2.83
N ASP A 108 0.47 17.24 -3.25
CA ASP A 108 1.69 17.83 -2.72
C ASP A 108 1.74 19.35 -3.00
N ILE A 109 1.40 19.77 -4.25
CA ILE A 109 1.25 21.20 -4.58
C ILE A 109 0.19 21.86 -3.71
N LEU A 110 -0.95 21.22 -3.50
CA LEU A 110 -2.04 21.74 -2.71
C LEU A 110 -1.60 21.98 -1.26
N GLY A 111 -0.95 20.99 -0.65
CA GLY A 111 -0.43 21.09 0.72
C GLY A 111 0.66 22.14 0.86
N LYS A 112 1.62 22.21 -0.08
CA LYS A 112 2.66 23.24 -0.13
C LYS A 112 2.07 24.65 -0.28
N LYS A 113 1.03 24.80 -1.11
CA LYS A 113 0.36 26.10 -1.28
C LYS A 113 -0.44 26.52 -0.06
N ALA A 114 -1.04 25.56 0.63
CA ALA A 114 -1.77 25.79 1.88
C ALA A 114 -0.86 25.98 3.10
N ASP A 115 0.45 25.74 2.95
CA ASP A 115 1.43 25.69 4.03
C ASP A 115 1.03 24.69 5.14
N MET A 116 0.53 23.52 4.72
CA MET A 116 0.03 22.48 5.62
C MET A 116 0.51 21.07 5.20
N PRO A 117 0.84 20.20 6.16
CA PRO A 117 1.04 18.78 5.89
C PRO A 117 -0.23 18.16 5.30
N LEU A 118 -0.07 17.25 4.35
CA LEU A 118 -1.20 16.70 3.62
C LEU A 118 -2.23 16.01 4.52
N TYR A 119 -1.79 15.26 5.54
CA TYR A 119 -2.73 14.58 6.43
C TYR A 119 -3.66 15.55 7.19
N LYS A 120 -3.13 16.73 7.60
CA LYS A 120 -3.95 17.77 8.23
C LYS A 120 -4.94 18.40 7.26
N LEU A 121 -4.51 18.63 6.02
CA LEU A 121 -5.37 19.14 4.97
C LEU A 121 -6.52 18.20 4.62
N LEU A 122 -6.30 16.89 4.72
CA LEU A 122 -7.30 15.84 4.47
C LEU A 122 -8.21 15.54 5.68
N GLY A 123 -7.99 16.17 6.84
CA GLY A 123 -8.85 16.02 8.03
C GLY A 123 -8.11 15.72 9.34
N GLY A 124 -6.92 15.14 9.31
CA GLY A 124 -6.01 15.04 10.46
C GLY A 124 -6.55 14.28 11.66
N TYR A 125 -6.98 13.03 11.47
CA TYR A 125 -7.59 12.26 12.57
C TYR A 125 -6.58 11.77 13.61
N LYS A 126 -5.39 11.34 13.16
CA LYS A 126 -4.30 10.85 14.04
C LYS A 126 -2.94 11.37 13.59
N ASN A 127 -1.94 11.31 14.46
CA ASN A 127 -0.59 11.81 14.17
C ASN A 127 0.44 10.69 13.95
N LYS A 128 0.04 9.44 14.11
CA LYS A 128 0.82 8.23 13.83
C LYS A 128 -0.11 7.03 13.69
N ILE A 129 0.34 5.98 13.04
CA ILE A 129 -0.37 4.70 12.96
C ILE A 129 0.62 3.56 13.14
N GLU A 130 0.22 2.49 13.85
CA GLU A 130 1.00 1.26 13.92
C GLU A 130 1.07 0.63 12.52
N THR A 131 2.27 0.20 12.11
CA THR A 131 2.45 -0.53 10.84
C THR A 131 2.95 -1.94 11.10
N SER A 132 2.52 -2.88 10.26
CA SER A 132 3.21 -4.15 10.15
C SER A 132 4.55 -3.99 9.43
N VAL A 133 5.43 -4.96 9.63
CA VAL A 133 6.63 -5.18 8.82
C VAL A 133 6.57 -6.58 8.23
N THR A 134 6.93 -6.67 6.95
CA THR A 134 6.70 -7.87 6.15
C THR A 134 7.90 -8.82 6.18
N ILE A 135 7.61 -10.09 6.42
CA ILE A 135 8.57 -11.20 6.34
C ILE A 135 8.23 -11.96 5.06
N GLY A 136 9.09 -11.83 4.03
CA GLY A 136 8.95 -12.52 2.76
C GLY A 136 9.20 -14.02 2.90
N LEU A 137 8.73 -14.80 1.89
CA LEU A 137 8.90 -16.25 1.86
C LEU A 137 10.38 -16.64 1.84
N ASN A 138 10.80 -17.43 2.82
CA ASN A 138 12.14 -17.95 3.01
C ASN A 138 12.07 -19.26 3.82
N PRO A 139 13.18 -20.01 3.98
CA PRO A 139 13.22 -21.11 4.93
C PRO A 139 12.84 -20.69 6.35
N VAL A 140 12.21 -21.60 7.12
CA VAL A 140 11.65 -21.33 8.45
C VAL A 140 12.62 -20.57 9.36
N ASP A 141 13.85 -21.05 9.50
CA ASP A 141 14.86 -20.42 10.37
C ASP A 141 15.15 -18.96 9.97
N ALA A 142 15.22 -18.67 8.67
CA ALA A 142 15.46 -17.33 8.18
C ALA A 142 14.29 -16.38 8.48
N MET A 143 13.04 -16.86 8.34
CA MET A 143 11.85 -16.08 8.66
C MET A 143 11.75 -15.81 10.18
N VAL A 144 12.11 -16.77 11.01
CA VAL A 144 12.17 -16.61 12.47
C VAL A 144 13.22 -15.57 12.87
N GLU A 145 14.44 -15.65 12.31
CA GLU A 145 15.49 -14.66 12.59
C GLU A 145 15.09 -13.24 12.12
N LYS A 146 14.41 -13.12 10.99
CA LYS A 146 13.86 -11.85 10.50
C LYS A 146 12.82 -11.30 11.49
N ALA A 147 11.90 -12.15 11.98
CA ALA A 147 10.90 -11.79 12.97
C ALA A 147 11.56 -11.22 14.26
N LYS A 148 12.57 -11.91 14.79
CA LYS A 148 13.34 -11.46 15.96
C LYS A 148 14.02 -10.11 15.72
N SER A 149 14.61 -9.95 14.53
CA SER A 149 15.25 -8.70 14.13
C SER A 149 14.27 -7.54 14.15
N PHE A 150 13.08 -7.69 13.55
CA PHE A 150 12.06 -6.65 13.56
C PHE A 150 11.53 -6.33 14.97
N VAL A 151 11.29 -7.34 15.79
CA VAL A 151 10.87 -7.12 17.19
C VAL A 151 11.96 -6.39 17.99
N SER A 152 13.23 -6.70 17.76
CA SER A 152 14.35 -6.00 18.40
C SER A 152 14.48 -4.53 17.98
N GLN A 153 13.96 -4.18 16.80
CA GLN A 153 13.85 -2.81 16.28
C GLN A 153 12.62 -2.06 16.80
N GLY A 154 11.79 -2.70 17.63
CA GLY A 154 10.61 -2.11 18.25
C GLY A 154 9.31 -2.30 17.48
N PHE A 155 9.28 -3.12 16.43
CA PHE A 155 8.02 -3.46 15.74
C PHE A 155 7.20 -4.44 16.58
N THR A 156 5.90 -4.20 16.64
CA THR A 156 4.94 -4.96 17.43
C THR A 156 3.92 -5.72 16.58
N CYS A 157 4.00 -5.56 15.25
CA CYS A 157 3.14 -6.22 14.28
C CYS A 157 3.97 -6.78 13.13
N LEU A 158 3.88 -8.07 12.91
CA LEU A 158 4.57 -8.79 11.85
C LEU A 158 3.56 -9.26 10.80
N LYS A 159 3.85 -9.04 9.51
CA LYS A 159 3.11 -9.62 8.40
C LYS A 159 3.92 -10.76 7.81
N VAL A 160 3.39 -11.97 7.85
CA VAL A 160 4.07 -13.19 7.40
C VAL A 160 3.51 -13.60 6.04
N LYS A 161 4.35 -13.59 5.01
CA LYS A 161 3.98 -14.10 3.69
C LYS A 161 3.83 -15.62 3.74
N CYS A 162 2.79 -16.14 3.09
CA CYS A 162 2.42 -17.53 3.05
C CYS A 162 1.73 -17.86 1.71
N GLY A 163 1.08 -19.03 1.58
CA GLY A 163 0.29 -19.37 0.40
C GLY A 163 0.92 -20.40 -0.54
N MET A 164 2.15 -20.84 -0.28
CA MET A 164 2.84 -21.83 -1.13
C MET A 164 2.63 -23.26 -0.64
N ASP A 165 2.93 -23.52 0.60
CA ASP A 165 2.86 -24.83 1.22
C ASP A 165 2.22 -24.73 2.60
N VAL A 166 1.07 -25.40 2.77
CA VAL A 166 0.24 -25.31 3.99
C VAL A 166 0.98 -25.77 5.23
N ASP A 167 1.73 -26.87 5.13
CA ASP A 167 2.43 -27.45 6.28
C ASP A 167 3.61 -26.55 6.69
N GLN A 168 4.34 -26.01 5.72
CA GLN A 168 5.41 -25.05 5.95
C GLN A 168 4.87 -23.73 6.52
N ASP A 169 3.75 -23.22 6.00
CA ASP A 169 3.12 -21.97 6.47
C ASP A 169 2.71 -22.10 7.94
N ILE A 170 2.13 -23.25 8.34
CA ILE A 170 1.79 -23.55 9.74
C ILE A 170 3.05 -23.61 10.61
N GLU A 171 4.09 -24.32 10.15
CA GLU A 171 5.36 -24.47 10.87
C GLU A 171 6.01 -23.10 11.11
N VAL A 172 6.11 -22.26 10.08
CA VAL A 172 6.70 -20.91 10.14
C VAL A 172 5.97 -20.03 11.15
N VAL A 173 4.65 -19.97 11.06
CA VAL A 173 3.84 -19.11 11.94
C VAL A 173 3.97 -19.53 13.41
N LEU A 174 3.93 -20.84 13.68
CA LEU A 174 4.12 -21.37 15.03
C LEU A 174 5.54 -21.12 15.55
N ALA A 175 6.56 -21.30 14.71
CA ALA A 175 7.94 -21.02 15.09
C ALA A 175 8.15 -19.54 15.41
N ILE A 176 7.61 -18.64 14.58
CA ILE A 176 7.63 -17.19 14.85
C ILE A 176 6.90 -16.88 16.16
N ARG A 177 5.68 -17.38 16.35
CA ARG A 177 4.89 -17.13 17.58
C ARG A 177 5.64 -17.59 18.83
N ASN A 178 6.23 -18.76 18.81
CA ASN A 178 7.00 -19.30 19.93
C ASN A 178 8.21 -18.43 20.29
N GLU A 179 8.85 -17.83 19.29
CA GLU A 179 10.06 -17.03 19.47
C GLU A 179 9.74 -15.57 19.90
N VAL A 180 8.71 -14.95 19.31
CA VAL A 180 8.38 -13.55 19.58
C VAL A 180 7.42 -13.35 20.74
N GLY A 181 6.78 -14.43 21.20
CA GLY A 181 5.83 -14.40 22.31
C GLY A 181 4.44 -13.86 21.96
N PRO A 182 3.51 -13.84 22.95
CA PRO A 182 2.09 -13.58 22.72
C PRO A 182 1.74 -12.08 22.49
N ASN A 183 2.65 -11.16 22.79
CA ASN A 183 2.37 -9.73 22.70
C ASN A 183 2.62 -9.13 21.31
N ILE A 184 3.21 -9.90 20.40
CA ILE A 184 3.46 -9.48 19.00
C ILE A 184 2.29 -9.92 18.14
N LYS A 185 1.70 -8.98 17.41
CA LYS A 185 0.64 -9.28 16.46
C LYS A 185 1.23 -10.00 15.23
N ILE A 186 0.53 -11.02 14.76
CA ILE A 186 0.89 -11.74 13.54
C ILE A 186 -0.28 -11.63 12.57
N ARG A 187 0.00 -11.09 11.39
CA ARG A 187 -0.87 -11.08 10.21
C ARG A 187 -0.33 -12.08 9.19
N MET A 188 -1.21 -12.76 8.51
CA MET A 188 -0.81 -13.62 7.40
C MET A 188 -1.28 -13.03 6.07
N ASP A 189 -0.46 -13.16 5.03
CA ASP A 189 -0.84 -12.76 3.67
C ASP A 189 -0.49 -13.89 2.70
N ALA A 190 -1.53 -14.48 2.12
CA ALA A 190 -1.40 -15.63 1.25
C ALA A 190 -1.27 -15.25 -0.24
N ASN A 191 -1.42 -13.99 -0.60
CA ASN A 191 -1.36 -13.50 -1.99
C ASN A 191 -2.03 -14.45 -2.99
N GLU A 192 -3.30 -14.81 -2.74
CA GLU A 192 -4.12 -15.68 -3.59
C GLU A 192 -3.70 -17.18 -3.59
N GLY A 193 -2.78 -17.61 -2.74
CA GLY A 193 -2.13 -18.93 -2.82
C GLY A 193 -2.96 -20.13 -2.33
N TYR A 194 -4.09 -19.90 -1.66
CA TYR A 194 -4.90 -20.98 -1.11
C TYR A 194 -6.19 -21.27 -1.90
N SER A 195 -6.66 -22.52 -1.80
CA SER A 195 -8.08 -22.83 -2.01
C SER A 195 -8.88 -22.50 -0.75
N LEU A 196 -10.22 -22.53 -0.87
CA LEU A 196 -11.11 -22.41 0.30
C LEU A 196 -10.75 -23.39 1.41
N GLU A 197 -10.58 -24.66 1.07
CA GLU A 197 -10.29 -25.72 2.04
C GLU A 197 -8.92 -25.52 2.70
N LYS A 198 -7.91 -25.11 1.92
CA LYS A 198 -6.57 -24.83 2.45
C LYS A 198 -6.57 -23.66 3.41
N ALA A 199 -7.25 -22.55 3.06
CA ALA A 199 -7.36 -21.37 3.90
C ALA A 199 -7.98 -21.69 5.26
N LEU A 200 -9.11 -22.41 5.26
CA LEU A 200 -9.78 -22.84 6.49
C LEU A 200 -8.91 -23.78 7.30
N HIS A 201 -8.29 -24.77 6.67
CA HIS A 201 -7.41 -25.72 7.34
C HIS A 201 -6.21 -25.06 8.04
N VAL A 202 -5.54 -24.14 7.36
CA VAL A 202 -4.39 -23.39 7.93
C VAL A 202 -4.82 -22.65 9.18
N ILE A 203 -5.86 -21.83 9.09
CA ILE A 203 -6.27 -20.99 10.20
C ILE A 203 -6.85 -21.82 11.36
N GLU A 204 -7.71 -22.80 11.09
CA GLU A 204 -8.21 -23.70 12.14
C GLU A 204 -7.09 -24.43 12.88
N THR A 205 -6.05 -24.84 12.16
CA THR A 205 -4.90 -25.52 12.76
C THR A 205 -4.10 -24.57 13.64
N LEU A 206 -3.81 -23.38 13.13
CA LEU A 206 -3.08 -22.34 13.86
C LEU A 206 -3.81 -21.88 15.12
N GLU A 207 -5.12 -21.67 15.05
CA GLU A 207 -5.94 -21.31 16.20
C GLU A 207 -5.99 -22.43 17.26
N LYS A 208 -6.15 -23.70 16.85
CA LYS A 208 -6.09 -24.87 17.75
C LYS A 208 -4.75 -24.98 18.47
N LEU A 209 -3.67 -24.52 17.83
CA LEU A 209 -2.31 -24.56 18.39
C LEU A 209 -1.91 -23.25 19.10
N GLY A 210 -2.83 -22.28 19.20
CA GLY A 210 -2.65 -21.04 19.96
C GLY A 210 -1.77 -20.01 19.27
N ALA A 211 -1.76 -19.98 17.93
CA ALA A 211 -0.96 -19.01 17.17
C ALA A 211 -1.47 -17.57 17.31
N ASP A 212 -2.75 -17.36 17.62
CA ASP A 212 -3.37 -16.04 17.84
C ASP A 212 -3.12 -15.08 16.66
N ILE A 213 -3.72 -15.40 15.51
CA ILE A 213 -3.57 -14.66 14.26
C ILE A 213 -4.53 -13.46 14.25
N GLU A 214 -4.01 -12.24 13.97
CA GLU A 214 -4.83 -11.01 13.92
C GLU A 214 -5.76 -11.00 12.70
N MET A 215 -5.28 -11.45 11.54
CA MET A 215 -6.05 -11.50 10.28
C MET A 215 -5.35 -12.34 9.22
N LEU A 216 -6.11 -12.77 8.21
CA LEU A 216 -5.61 -13.41 6.99
C LEU A 216 -5.97 -12.56 5.76
N GLU A 217 -4.94 -12.07 5.05
CA GLU A 217 -5.07 -11.27 3.83
C GLU A 217 -5.09 -12.14 2.59
N GLN A 218 -6.01 -11.86 1.68
CA GLN A 218 -6.22 -12.45 0.36
C GLN A 218 -5.90 -13.95 0.26
N PRO A 219 -6.62 -14.81 0.98
CA PRO A 219 -6.32 -16.24 0.95
C PRO A 219 -6.56 -16.89 -0.41
N THR A 220 -7.62 -16.48 -1.13
CA THR A 220 -8.04 -17.14 -2.37
C THR A 220 -7.90 -16.23 -3.59
N PRO A 221 -7.76 -16.80 -4.82
CA PRO A 221 -7.65 -16.00 -6.03
C PRO A 221 -8.80 -15.01 -6.22
N ALA A 222 -8.46 -13.74 -6.51
CA ALA A 222 -9.40 -12.62 -6.64
C ALA A 222 -10.52 -12.87 -7.66
N LYS A 223 -10.26 -13.66 -8.69
CA LYS A 223 -11.27 -14.06 -9.68
C LYS A 223 -12.40 -14.93 -9.10
N TYR A 224 -12.19 -15.57 -7.94
CA TYR A 224 -13.15 -16.45 -7.29
C TYR A 224 -13.80 -15.76 -6.07
N LEU A 225 -14.53 -14.67 -6.31
CA LEU A 225 -15.17 -13.85 -5.27
C LEU A 225 -15.96 -14.64 -4.22
N TYR A 226 -16.68 -15.67 -4.69
CA TYR A 226 -17.48 -16.51 -3.79
C TYR A 226 -16.60 -17.38 -2.88
N ALA A 227 -15.41 -17.80 -3.33
CA ALA A 227 -14.50 -18.52 -2.49
C ALA A 227 -13.99 -17.64 -1.33
N LEU A 228 -13.63 -16.39 -1.60
CA LEU A 228 -13.25 -15.44 -0.57
C LEU A 228 -14.39 -15.17 0.41
N LYS A 229 -15.62 -14.98 -0.11
CA LYS A 229 -16.82 -14.80 0.74
C LYS A 229 -17.09 -16.01 1.64
N GLU A 230 -16.92 -17.22 1.12
CA GLU A 230 -17.08 -18.46 1.90
C GLU A 230 -16.00 -18.62 2.98
N VAL A 231 -14.74 -18.24 2.65
CA VAL A 231 -13.67 -18.17 3.68
C VAL A 231 -14.06 -17.18 4.77
N THR A 232 -14.46 -15.97 4.41
CA THR A 232 -14.90 -14.93 5.37
C THR A 232 -16.01 -15.41 6.29
N ALA A 233 -17.01 -16.10 5.75
CA ALA A 233 -18.15 -16.59 6.52
C ALA A 233 -17.82 -17.73 7.49
N GLN A 234 -16.73 -18.48 7.26
CA GLN A 234 -16.39 -19.68 8.02
C GLN A 234 -15.10 -19.55 8.85
N CYS A 235 -14.25 -18.59 8.50
CA CYS A 235 -12.95 -18.40 9.14
C CYS A 235 -13.12 -17.78 10.55
N PRO A 236 -12.44 -18.28 11.58
CA PRO A 236 -12.50 -17.72 12.92
C PRO A 236 -11.74 -16.39 13.08
N VAL A 237 -10.88 -16.03 12.14
CA VAL A 237 -10.14 -14.76 12.14
C VAL A 237 -10.61 -13.85 11.03
N PRO A 238 -10.49 -12.52 11.17
CA PRO A 238 -10.89 -11.57 10.15
C PRO A 238 -10.17 -11.79 8.82
N ILE A 239 -10.91 -11.68 7.72
CA ILE A 239 -10.40 -11.82 6.34
C ILE A 239 -10.31 -10.46 5.67
N MET A 240 -9.17 -10.19 5.03
CA MET A 240 -8.91 -8.95 4.29
C MET A 240 -8.86 -9.19 2.78
N ALA A 241 -9.54 -8.34 2.01
CA ALA A 241 -9.44 -8.31 0.56
C ALA A 241 -8.34 -7.34 0.11
N ASP A 242 -7.35 -7.84 -0.65
CA ASP A 242 -6.29 -7.05 -1.30
C ASP A 242 -6.45 -7.08 -2.84
N GLU A 243 -6.09 -8.16 -3.49
CA GLU A 243 -6.20 -8.33 -4.94
C GLU A 243 -7.68 -8.36 -5.40
N THR A 244 -8.61 -8.68 -4.54
CA THR A 244 -10.05 -8.56 -4.80
C THR A 244 -10.54 -7.11 -4.81
N ALA A 245 -9.78 -6.15 -4.28
CA ALA A 245 -10.13 -4.72 -4.17
C ALA A 245 -9.15 -3.81 -4.94
N LEU A 246 -8.84 -4.14 -6.19
CA LEU A 246 -7.86 -3.40 -7.00
C LEU A 246 -8.34 -2.00 -7.38
N THR A 247 -9.58 -1.88 -7.82
CA THR A 247 -10.14 -0.61 -8.30
C THR A 247 -11.18 -0.06 -7.33
N LEU A 248 -11.54 1.21 -7.52
CA LEU A 248 -12.66 1.83 -6.79
C LEU A 248 -13.98 1.03 -6.96
N ARG A 249 -14.20 0.47 -8.16
CA ARG A 249 -15.39 -0.36 -8.44
C ARG A 249 -15.33 -1.71 -7.73
N ASP A 250 -14.15 -2.32 -7.66
CA ASP A 250 -13.95 -3.59 -6.96
C ASP A 250 -14.10 -3.39 -5.45
N SER A 251 -13.56 -2.31 -4.89
CA SER A 251 -13.76 -1.95 -3.48
C SER A 251 -15.26 -1.77 -3.14
N LEU A 252 -16.01 -1.06 -3.98
CA LEU A 252 -17.47 -0.93 -3.80
C LEU A 252 -18.16 -2.29 -3.90
N LYS A 253 -17.73 -3.16 -4.82
CA LYS A 253 -18.29 -4.50 -4.99
C LYS A 253 -18.00 -5.38 -3.77
N ALA A 254 -16.76 -5.33 -3.24
CA ALA A 254 -16.37 -6.05 -2.05
C ALA A 254 -17.24 -5.66 -0.85
N VAL A 255 -17.44 -4.37 -0.63
CA VAL A 255 -18.35 -3.84 0.41
C VAL A 255 -19.79 -4.33 0.22
N LYS A 256 -20.38 -4.12 -0.98
CA LYS A 256 -21.80 -4.44 -1.24
C LYS A 256 -22.13 -5.93 -1.14
N MET A 257 -21.17 -6.78 -1.45
CA MET A 257 -21.36 -8.23 -1.42
C MET A 257 -20.89 -8.86 -0.09
N GLU A 258 -20.35 -8.06 0.81
CA GLU A 258 -19.79 -8.55 2.09
C GLU A 258 -18.79 -9.69 1.85
N ILE A 259 -17.80 -9.43 0.97
CA ILE A 259 -16.84 -10.45 0.52
C ILE A 259 -15.75 -10.69 1.54
N ALA A 260 -15.39 -9.67 2.33
CA ALA A 260 -14.35 -9.70 3.34
C ALA A 260 -14.70 -8.78 4.51
N ASP A 261 -14.10 -9.04 5.67
CA ASP A 261 -14.28 -8.22 6.87
C ASP A 261 -13.54 -6.89 6.80
N MET A 262 -12.50 -6.81 5.97
CA MET A 262 -11.62 -5.66 5.81
C MET A 262 -11.19 -5.48 4.36
N ILE A 263 -10.74 -4.26 4.01
CA ILE A 263 -10.21 -3.94 2.67
C ILE A 263 -8.82 -3.33 2.82
N ASN A 264 -7.86 -3.85 2.03
CA ASN A 264 -6.55 -3.24 1.84
C ASN A 264 -6.59 -2.26 0.66
N ILE A 265 -6.52 -0.97 0.96
CA ILE A 265 -6.36 0.09 -0.04
C ILE A 265 -4.87 0.33 -0.25
N LYS A 266 -4.38 0.18 -1.49
CA LYS A 266 -3.05 0.64 -1.90
C LYS A 266 -3.24 1.78 -2.90
N LEU A 267 -2.57 2.91 -2.70
CA LEU A 267 -2.72 4.08 -3.57
C LEU A 267 -2.36 3.75 -5.02
N MET A 268 -1.39 2.85 -5.22
CA MET A 268 -0.95 2.39 -6.53
C MET A 268 -2.02 1.58 -7.27
N LYS A 269 -2.80 0.76 -6.58
CA LYS A 269 -3.87 -0.04 -7.18
C LYS A 269 -5.08 0.81 -7.57
N ILE A 270 -5.48 1.72 -6.68
CA ILE A 270 -6.74 2.44 -6.81
C ILE A 270 -6.64 3.75 -7.62
N GLY A 271 -5.43 4.16 -7.99
CA GLY A 271 -5.20 5.38 -8.77
C GLY A 271 -5.11 6.66 -7.92
N GLY A 272 -4.61 6.55 -6.68
CA GLY A 272 -4.23 7.68 -5.84
C GLY A 272 -5.23 8.07 -4.76
N ILE A 273 -4.92 9.17 -4.09
CA ILE A 273 -5.58 9.68 -2.88
C ILE A 273 -7.07 9.97 -3.12
N THR A 274 -7.42 10.59 -4.26
CA THR A 274 -8.83 10.94 -4.57
C THR A 274 -9.73 9.70 -4.61
N ASN A 275 -9.29 8.62 -5.23
CA ASN A 275 -10.05 7.38 -5.30
C ASN A 275 -10.01 6.63 -3.96
N ALA A 276 -8.88 6.68 -3.24
CA ALA A 276 -8.76 6.10 -1.91
C ALA A 276 -9.74 6.74 -0.92
N ILE A 277 -9.95 8.07 -0.98
CA ILE A 277 -10.98 8.76 -0.18
C ILE A 277 -12.38 8.19 -0.47
N LYS A 278 -12.72 8.00 -1.76
CA LYS A 278 -14.03 7.43 -2.14
C LYS A 278 -14.20 6.00 -1.63
N ALA A 279 -13.15 5.15 -1.79
CA ALA A 279 -13.19 3.77 -1.31
C ALA A 279 -13.31 3.69 0.21
N ASN A 280 -12.52 4.49 0.93
CA ASN A 280 -12.60 4.58 2.39
C ASN A 280 -13.98 5.06 2.85
N THR A 281 -14.61 6.00 2.14
CA THR A 281 -15.97 6.48 2.47
C THR A 281 -17.01 5.37 2.33
N TYR A 282 -16.92 4.53 1.28
CA TYR A 282 -17.82 3.38 1.13
C TYR A 282 -17.65 2.35 2.25
N ALA A 283 -16.39 2.05 2.58
CA ALA A 283 -16.05 1.13 3.65
C ALA A 283 -16.50 1.66 5.02
N GLU A 284 -16.30 2.96 5.30
CA GLU A 284 -16.71 3.61 6.56
C GLU A 284 -18.23 3.57 6.76
N ILE A 285 -19.02 3.87 5.70
CA ILE A 285 -20.49 3.79 5.76
C ILE A 285 -20.98 2.36 6.01
N ALA A 286 -20.25 1.37 5.51
CA ALA A 286 -20.56 -0.05 5.71
C ALA A 286 -19.92 -0.63 7.00
N GLU A 287 -19.25 0.19 7.81
CA GLU A 287 -18.55 -0.22 9.03
C GLU A 287 -17.44 -1.27 8.78
N ILE A 288 -16.86 -1.28 7.57
CA ILE A 288 -15.75 -2.15 7.18
C ILE A 288 -14.42 -1.40 7.42
N PRO A 289 -13.54 -1.90 8.30
CA PRO A 289 -12.23 -1.32 8.52
C PRO A 289 -11.36 -1.33 7.25
N VAL A 290 -10.49 -0.33 7.15
CA VAL A 290 -9.54 -0.20 6.05
C VAL A 290 -8.12 -0.34 6.58
N MET A 291 -7.31 -1.11 5.87
CA MET A 291 -5.86 -1.04 5.90
C MET A 291 -5.36 -0.18 4.74
N ILE A 292 -4.32 0.59 4.96
CA ILE A 292 -3.53 1.17 3.88
C ILE A 292 -2.24 0.36 3.73
N GLY A 293 -2.06 -0.24 2.55
CA GLY A 293 -0.86 -1.01 2.22
C GLY A 293 0.01 -0.31 1.18
N CYS A 294 1.14 -0.94 0.87
CA CYS A 294 2.08 -0.49 -0.17
C CYS A 294 2.44 -1.60 -1.15
N MET A 295 3.08 -1.22 -2.24
CA MET A 295 3.91 -2.03 -3.11
C MET A 295 5.39 -1.84 -2.71
N ASN A 296 6.34 -2.14 -3.59
CA ASN A 296 7.76 -1.79 -3.36
C ASN A 296 8.01 -0.29 -3.61
N GLU A 297 7.41 0.52 -2.76
CA GLU A 297 7.29 1.98 -2.91
C GLU A 297 8.47 2.70 -2.26
N SER A 298 9.05 3.68 -2.98
CA SER A 298 9.93 4.70 -2.41
C SER A 298 9.21 5.54 -1.35
N MET A 299 9.98 6.20 -0.48
CA MET A 299 9.46 7.19 0.48
C MET A 299 8.60 8.27 -0.18
N GLY A 300 8.79 8.50 -1.49
CA GLY A 300 7.97 9.42 -2.28
C GLY A 300 6.50 9.02 -2.32
N ALA A 301 6.21 7.75 -2.52
CA ALA A 301 4.86 7.20 -2.50
C ALA A 301 4.39 6.84 -1.09
N MET A 302 5.29 6.21 -0.31
CA MET A 302 5.03 5.84 1.08
C MET A 302 4.53 7.01 1.92
N SER A 303 5.13 8.20 1.76
CA SER A 303 4.68 9.40 2.48
C SER A 303 3.21 9.70 2.21
N ALA A 304 2.74 9.55 0.97
CA ALA A 304 1.32 9.76 0.65
C ALA A 304 0.42 8.74 1.35
N GLY A 305 0.83 7.46 1.40
CA GLY A 305 0.13 6.41 2.14
C GLY A 305 0.02 6.72 3.63
N VAL A 306 1.12 7.16 4.25
CA VAL A 306 1.16 7.54 5.68
C VAL A 306 0.29 8.77 5.96
N HIS A 307 0.34 9.80 5.10
CA HIS A 307 -0.54 10.96 5.22
C HIS A 307 -2.02 10.55 5.11
N PHE A 308 -2.36 9.67 4.15
CA PHE A 308 -3.71 9.15 4.02
C PHE A 308 -4.14 8.37 5.26
N ALA A 309 -3.31 7.46 5.76
CA ALA A 309 -3.60 6.67 6.95
C ALA A 309 -3.88 7.53 8.19
N CYS A 310 -3.17 8.63 8.33
CA CYS A 310 -3.33 9.55 9.47
C CYS A 310 -4.49 10.54 9.32
N ALA A 311 -5.05 10.69 8.12
CA ALA A 311 -6.14 11.62 7.85
C ALA A 311 -7.52 11.08 8.27
N PHE A 312 -7.75 9.76 8.19
CA PHE A 312 -9.08 9.18 8.30
C PHE A 312 -9.22 8.21 9.48
N LYS A 313 -10.39 8.29 10.17
CA LYS A 313 -10.73 7.41 11.30
C LYS A 313 -10.81 5.95 10.90
N ASN A 314 -11.44 5.66 9.75
CA ASN A 314 -11.71 4.30 9.30
C ASN A 314 -10.47 3.54 8.81
N VAL A 315 -9.36 4.23 8.55
CA VAL A 315 -8.07 3.57 8.31
C VAL A 315 -7.51 3.12 9.66
N GLN A 316 -7.78 1.88 10.04
CA GLN A 316 -7.43 1.32 11.34
C GLN A 316 -6.11 0.56 11.33
N TYR A 317 -5.68 0.10 10.15
CA TYR A 317 -4.50 -0.72 9.95
C TYR A 317 -3.56 -0.09 8.92
N ALA A 318 -2.27 -0.38 9.04
CA ALA A 318 -1.27 -0.02 8.06
C ALA A 318 -0.28 -1.17 7.82
N ASP A 319 0.19 -1.23 6.59
CA ASP A 319 1.24 -2.11 6.09
C ASP A 319 2.12 -1.25 5.17
N LEU A 320 2.90 -0.38 5.81
CA LEU A 320 3.63 0.72 5.19
C LEU A 320 5.11 0.61 5.58
N ASP A 321 5.82 -0.36 5.00
CA ASP A 321 7.16 -0.77 5.41
C ASP A 321 8.18 -0.87 4.26
N SER A 322 7.76 -0.78 3.00
CA SER A 322 8.60 -1.10 1.83
C SER A 322 9.94 -0.35 1.77
N VAL A 323 10.00 0.87 2.29
CA VAL A 323 11.25 1.65 2.31
C VAL A 323 12.34 1.04 3.21
N LEU A 324 11.95 0.17 4.13
CA LEU A 324 12.90 -0.51 5.03
C LEU A 324 13.72 -1.57 4.30
N ASP A 325 13.22 -2.04 3.16
CA ASP A 325 13.86 -3.09 2.37
C ASP A 325 14.85 -2.55 1.32
N PHE A 326 14.87 -1.24 1.04
CA PHE A 326 15.79 -0.64 0.09
C PHE A 326 17.18 -0.38 0.70
N GLU A 327 18.24 -0.59 -0.11
CA GLU A 327 19.61 -0.21 0.26
C GLU A 327 19.68 1.31 0.44
N GLU A 328 19.14 2.08 -0.50
CA GLU A 328 19.10 3.54 -0.52
C GLU A 328 17.80 4.04 -1.16
N ASP A 329 17.37 5.24 -0.78
CA ASP A 329 16.28 5.98 -1.41
C ASP A 329 16.77 7.41 -1.72
N ILE A 330 16.34 7.96 -2.86
CA ILE A 330 16.68 9.33 -3.30
C ILE A 330 15.84 10.40 -2.60
N VAL A 331 14.87 10.00 -1.78
CA VAL A 331 13.95 10.92 -1.09
C VAL A 331 14.50 11.30 0.28
N LYS A 332 14.54 12.60 0.54
CA LYS A 332 14.85 13.16 1.86
C LYS A 332 13.57 13.65 2.53
N GLY A 333 13.46 13.42 3.84
CA GLY A 333 12.25 13.77 4.59
C GLY A 333 11.15 12.74 4.42
N GLY A 334 9.89 13.18 4.37
CA GLY A 334 8.73 12.30 4.31
C GLY A 334 8.36 11.70 5.66
N ALA A 335 7.79 10.50 5.64
CA ALA A 335 7.40 9.79 6.85
C ALA A 335 8.59 9.27 7.64
N SER A 336 8.41 8.98 8.91
CA SER A 336 9.43 8.40 9.79
C SER A 336 8.86 7.23 10.59
N TYR A 337 9.77 6.32 11.01
CA TYR A 337 9.43 5.13 11.80
C TYR A 337 9.92 5.28 13.23
N LYS A 338 9.08 4.94 14.19
CA LYS A 338 9.45 4.93 15.60
C LYS A 338 8.58 3.97 16.39
N ASP A 339 9.20 3.05 17.12
CA ASP A 339 8.53 2.10 18.03
C ASP A 339 7.34 1.36 17.38
N GLY A 340 7.51 0.85 16.15
CA GLY A 340 6.47 0.15 15.39
C GLY A 340 5.41 1.04 14.74
N TYR A 341 5.55 2.37 14.84
CA TYR A 341 4.64 3.33 14.22
C TYR A 341 5.28 4.03 13.03
N VAL A 342 4.45 4.35 12.03
CA VAL A 342 4.78 5.34 11.00
C VAL A 342 4.14 6.68 11.38
N ILE A 343 4.91 7.76 11.15
CA ILE A 343 4.59 9.13 11.54
C ILE A 343 4.68 10.00 10.30
N PRO A 344 3.61 10.71 9.89
CA PRO A 344 3.66 11.60 8.75
C PRO A 344 4.57 12.81 9.02
N SER A 345 5.16 13.37 7.97
CA SER A 345 5.89 14.63 8.07
C SER A 345 4.96 15.79 8.49
N ASP A 346 5.45 16.68 9.33
CA ASP A 346 4.77 17.95 9.65
C ASP A 346 5.12 19.08 8.66
N LYS A 347 6.01 18.85 7.68
CA LYS A 347 6.29 19.82 6.60
C LYS A 347 5.11 19.91 5.62
N PRO A 348 4.92 21.05 4.92
CA PRO A 348 3.87 21.21 3.93
C PRO A 348 3.89 20.17 2.80
N GLY A 349 2.71 19.79 2.32
CA GLY A 349 2.55 18.76 1.29
C GLY A 349 2.84 17.37 1.84
N LEU A 350 3.59 16.58 1.09
CA LEU A 350 4.10 15.25 1.49
C LEU A 350 5.32 15.35 2.41
N GLY A 351 5.91 16.54 2.55
CA GLY A 351 7.10 16.77 3.34
C GLY A 351 8.38 16.13 2.78
N ILE A 352 8.40 15.86 1.49
CA ILE A 352 9.52 15.23 0.79
C ILE A 352 10.34 16.24 -0.03
N GLU A 353 11.61 15.92 -0.19
CA GLU A 353 12.54 16.52 -1.14
C GLU A 353 13.16 15.39 -1.96
N VAL A 354 13.20 15.51 -3.27
CA VAL A 354 13.72 14.48 -4.19
C VAL A 354 15.02 14.96 -4.80
N ASP A 355 16.07 14.17 -4.66
CA ASP A 355 17.43 14.46 -5.13
C ASP A 355 17.68 13.67 -6.44
N LEU A 356 17.37 14.31 -7.60
CA LEU A 356 17.47 13.74 -8.95
C LEU A 356 18.54 14.44 -9.78
#